data_79402e2fc8992fddd927b0052b7f2d17
#
_entry.id   79402e2fc8992fddd927b0052b7f2d17
#
_cell.length_a   1.000
_cell.length_b   1.000
_cell.length_c   1.000
_cell.angle_alpha   90.00
_cell.angle_beta   90.00
_cell.angle_gamma   90.00
#
_symmetry.space_group_name_H-M   'P 1'
#
loop_
_entity.id
_entity.type
_entity.pdbx_description
1 polymer ?
#
loop_
_entity_poly.entity_id
_entity_poly.type
_entity_poly.pdbx_seq_one_letter_code
_entity_poly.pdbx_strand_id
1 'polypeptide(L)'
;MGAALAQTLSAAQQRRILNHDIMGCTADGVTGNHLYSGRALGLSEPGDVLQLHPDLAGEWDAISGHYRRIGLSHTTDVLWDLSHARLAQYPDHDVSVFFFGPDEHAVRPNERWLDTVAAINSKNTFMDVAAQLAVPVPLTIPFATVDAITEADIAAAPFPCYLKAAVSVSGVGIHRCADDAELRAAIGQFSPDTPVQIQQEVVTDVFLNLQFDSDAHGVRRHAATEQVLEGCVHQGNRHPARHTPWDSVEPMAQWLHEQGMRGVFAFDVAVVGDDTAPEFLAIECNPRYNGASYPTAVAHKLRIDVWLAKAYHTGHRSLSAVDLSGIEYDPATGTGIILVNWGPILIGKLLVLIAGDEATQARLEQDLLTRL
;
A
#
# COMPACT_ATOMS: atom_id res chain seq x y z
N MET A 1 -51.20 -12.91 -18.12
CA MET A 1 -49.89 -12.92 -18.78
C MET A 1 -48.88 -12.35 -17.80
N GLY A 2 -48.23 -13.24 -17.06
CA GLY A 2 -47.24 -12.88 -16.03
C GLY A 2 -45.86 -12.69 -16.65
N ALA A 3 -45.27 -11.51 -16.49
CA ALA A 3 -43.89 -11.29 -16.78
C ALA A 3 -43.04 -11.88 -15.66
N ALA A 4 -42.31 -12.95 -15.97
CA ALA A 4 -41.31 -13.51 -15.05
C ALA A 4 -40.19 -12.50 -14.88
N LEU A 5 -40.05 -11.96 -13.67
CA LEU A 5 -38.84 -11.29 -13.21
C LEU A 5 -37.72 -12.33 -13.15
N ALA A 6 -36.85 -12.30 -14.15
CA ALA A 6 -35.57 -12.97 -14.07
C ALA A 6 -34.75 -12.25 -13.00
N GLN A 7 -34.72 -12.81 -11.80
CA GLN A 7 -33.67 -12.49 -10.81
C GLN A 7 -32.36 -12.95 -11.42
N THR A 8 -31.55 -12.00 -11.89
CA THR A 8 -30.12 -12.23 -12.13
C THR A 8 -29.53 -12.64 -10.80
N LEU A 9 -29.22 -13.93 -10.68
CA LEU A 9 -28.36 -14.44 -9.61
C LEU A 9 -27.07 -13.64 -9.71
N SER A 10 -26.81 -12.78 -8.72
CA SER A 10 -25.49 -12.22 -8.46
C SER A 10 -24.50 -13.36 -8.52
N ALA A 11 -23.47 -13.28 -9.37
CA ALA A 11 -22.37 -14.23 -9.33
C ALA A 11 -21.93 -14.31 -7.86
N ALA A 12 -21.96 -15.50 -7.27
CA ALA A 12 -21.56 -15.69 -5.89
C ALA A 12 -20.14 -15.15 -5.77
N GLN A 13 -19.96 -14.10 -4.98
CA GLN A 13 -18.65 -13.51 -4.76
C GLN A 13 -17.73 -14.63 -4.25
N GLN A 14 -16.63 -14.88 -4.95
CA GLN A 14 -15.71 -15.95 -4.61
C GLN A 14 -15.13 -15.69 -3.22
N ARG A 15 -15.17 -16.67 -2.35
CA ARG A 15 -14.66 -16.59 -0.98
C ARG A 15 -13.16 -16.47 -1.02
N ARG A 16 -12.58 -15.69 -0.10
CA ARG A 16 -11.15 -15.49 0.02
C ARG A 16 -10.64 -15.98 1.36
N ILE A 17 -9.39 -16.43 1.37
CA ILE A 17 -8.59 -16.52 2.59
C ILE A 17 -7.57 -15.37 2.57
N LEU A 18 -7.62 -14.52 3.59
CA LEU A 18 -6.76 -13.34 3.70
C LEU A 18 -5.63 -13.60 4.69
N ASN A 19 -4.39 -13.48 4.23
CA ASN A 19 -3.19 -13.45 5.06
C ASN A 19 -2.36 -12.22 4.68
N HIS A 20 -2.55 -11.12 5.41
CA HIS A 20 -1.83 -9.88 5.16
C HIS A 20 -0.70 -9.66 6.17
N ASP A 21 0.03 -10.73 6.48
CA ASP A 21 1.30 -10.62 7.16
C ASP A 21 2.32 -9.89 6.27
N ILE A 22 3.13 -9.03 6.89
CA ILE A 22 4.16 -8.25 6.18
C ILE A 22 5.58 -8.70 6.51
N MET A 23 5.73 -9.68 7.38
CA MET A 23 7.06 -10.08 7.88
C MET A 23 7.97 -10.58 6.76
N GLY A 24 7.43 -11.24 5.74
CA GLY A 24 8.18 -11.71 4.58
C GLY A 24 8.71 -10.60 3.64
N CYS A 25 8.26 -9.35 3.80
CA CYS A 25 8.63 -8.23 2.92
C CYS A 25 8.95 -6.94 3.68
N THR A 26 9.37 -7.02 4.92
CA THR A 26 9.78 -5.88 5.75
C THR A 26 11.17 -6.11 6.32
N ALA A 27 11.81 -5.04 6.79
CA ALA A 27 13.13 -5.15 7.40
C ALA A 27 13.05 -5.89 8.74
N ASP A 28 14.04 -6.74 8.99
CA ASP A 28 14.17 -7.43 10.26
C ASP A 28 14.34 -6.45 11.43
N GLY A 29 13.80 -6.81 12.59
CA GLY A 29 13.96 -6.05 13.82
C GLY A 29 13.07 -4.81 13.96
N VAL A 30 12.19 -4.51 12.99
CA VAL A 30 11.21 -3.43 13.13
C VAL A 30 10.10 -3.88 14.07
N THR A 31 10.03 -3.25 15.24
CA THR A 31 9.04 -3.59 16.27
C THR A 31 7.60 -3.39 15.77
N GLY A 32 6.76 -4.39 16.00
CA GLY A 32 5.31 -4.30 15.76
C GLY A 32 4.85 -4.59 14.33
N ASN A 33 5.74 -4.94 13.40
CA ASN A 33 5.35 -5.29 12.03
C ASN A 33 4.38 -6.48 11.97
N HIS A 34 4.52 -7.48 12.85
CA HIS A 34 3.59 -8.62 12.98
C HIS A 34 2.14 -8.23 13.31
N LEU A 35 1.93 -7.02 13.86
CA LEU A 35 0.60 -6.51 14.21
C LEU A 35 -0.18 -5.96 13.01
N TYR A 36 0.48 -5.80 11.85
CA TYR A 36 -0.14 -5.20 10.67
C TYR A 36 -1.16 -6.11 9.98
N SER A 37 -1.19 -7.41 10.28
CA SER A 37 -2.21 -8.33 9.77
C SER A 37 -3.64 -7.86 10.07
N GLY A 38 -3.85 -7.16 11.18
CA GLY A 38 -5.15 -6.63 11.61
C GLY A 38 -5.87 -5.75 10.59
N ARG A 39 -5.12 -5.01 9.76
CA ARG A 39 -5.69 -4.11 8.75
C ARG A 39 -6.49 -4.84 7.66
N ALA A 40 -6.24 -6.14 7.44
CA ALA A 40 -6.96 -6.93 6.47
C ALA A 40 -8.44 -7.18 6.84
N LEU A 41 -8.83 -6.97 8.10
CA LEU A 41 -10.23 -7.08 8.52
C LEU A 41 -11.15 -6.14 7.71
N GLY A 42 -10.71 -4.92 7.42
CA GLY A 42 -11.45 -3.95 6.60
C GLY A 42 -11.65 -4.39 5.14
N LEU A 43 -10.79 -5.26 4.61
CA LEU A 43 -10.90 -5.83 3.26
C LEU A 43 -11.90 -6.99 3.19
N SER A 44 -12.11 -7.70 4.31
CA SER A 44 -12.85 -8.96 4.33
C SER A 44 -14.35 -8.77 4.14
N GLU A 45 -15.00 -9.77 3.55
CA GLU A 45 -16.45 -9.85 3.40
C GLU A 45 -17.00 -11.02 4.21
N PRO A 46 -18.29 -11.02 4.56
CA PRO A 46 -18.93 -12.18 5.16
C PRO A 46 -18.73 -13.44 4.31
N GLY A 47 -18.15 -14.48 4.92
CA GLY A 47 -17.81 -15.74 4.25
C GLY A 47 -16.35 -15.87 3.81
N ASP A 48 -15.56 -14.80 3.90
CA ASP A 48 -14.10 -14.88 3.83
C ASP A 48 -13.52 -15.50 5.12
N VAL A 49 -12.31 -16.03 5.04
CA VAL A 49 -11.50 -16.48 6.19
C VAL A 49 -10.34 -15.50 6.38
N LEU A 50 -10.10 -15.05 7.60
CA LEU A 50 -9.08 -14.07 7.91
C LEU A 50 -8.03 -14.63 8.87
N GLN A 51 -6.77 -14.59 8.51
CA GLN A 51 -5.64 -14.90 9.39
C GLN A 51 -5.14 -13.64 10.09
N LEU A 52 -5.07 -13.70 11.42
CA LEU A 52 -4.56 -12.62 12.26
C LEU A 52 -3.47 -13.12 13.20
N HIS A 53 -2.55 -12.23 13.56
CA HIS A 53 -1.56 -12.55 14.60
C HIS A 53 -2.25 -12.79 15.95
N PRO A 54 -1.86 -13.82 16.72
CA PRO A 54 -2.49 -14.15 18.01
C PRO A 54 -2.53 -13.01 19.01
N ASP A 55 -1.53 -12.13 19.01
CA ASP A 55 -1.46 -10.97 19.93
C ASP A 55 -2.66 -10.00 19.74
N LEU A 56 -3.31 -10.03 18.59
CA LEU A 56 -4.46 -9.18 18.28
C LEU A 56 -5.78 -9.70 18.88
N ALA A 57 -5.80 -10.93 19.40
CA ALA A 57 -7.03 -11.55 19.89
C ALA A 57 -7.72 -10.74 21.01
N GLY A 58 -6.93 -10.09 21.87
CA GLY A 58 -7.46 -9.23 22.93
C GLY A 58 -8.20 -7.97 22.46
N GLU A 59 -7.97 -7.54 21.23
CA GLU A 59 -8.58 -6.33 20.64
C GLU A 59 -9.80 -6.64 19.76
N TRP A 60 -10.15 -7.92 19.57
CA TRP A 60 -11.19 -8.37 18.65
C TRP A 60 -12.56 -7.77 18.94
N ASP A 61 -13.00 -7.79 20.20
CA ASP A 61 -14.33 -7.27 20.56
C ASP A 61 -14.44 -5.76 20.32
N ALA A 62 -13.36 -5.04 20.58
CA ALA A 62 -13.31 -3.59 20.36
C ALA A 62 -13.40 -3.26 18.87
N ILE A 63 -12.59 -3.90 18.01
CA ILE A 63 -12.58 -3.59 16.58
C ILE A 63 -13.84 -4.11 15.87
N SER A 64 -14.29 -5.34 16.15
CA SER A 64 -15.50 -5.88 15.55
C SER A 64 -16.75 -5.10 16.00
N GLY A 65 -16.76 -4.62 17.24
CA GLY A 65 -17.77 -3.73 17.77
C GLY A 65 -17.80 -2.39 17.03
N HIS A 66 -16.62 -1.77 16.82
CA HIS A 66 -16.46 -0.54 16.04
C HIS A 66 -17.02 -0.72 14.63
N TYR A 67 -16.59 -1.76 13.89
CA TYR A 67 -17.04 -2.01 12.51
C TYR A 67 -18.54 -2.25 12.41
N ARG A 68 -19.14 -2.95 13.38
CA ARG A 68 -20.60 -3.11 13.43
C ARG A 68 -21.35 -1.79 13.62
N ARG A 69 -20.85 -0.91 14.51
CA ARG A 69 -21.50 0.42 14.77
C ARG A 69 -21.47 1.30 13.54
N ILE A 70 -20.36 1.32 12.82
CA ILE A 70 -20.19 2.13 11.60
C ILE A 70 -20.79 1.49 10.33
N GLY A 71 -21.35 0.28 10.44
CA GLY A 71 -21.95 -0.43 9.29
C GLY A 71 -20.94 -1.06 8.32
N LEU A 72 -19.67 -1.22 8.72
CA LEU A 72 -18.65 -1.87 7.89
C LEU A 72 -18.77 -3.40 7.98
N SER A 73 -19.21 -4.03 6.88
CA SER A 73 -19.28 -5.49 6.80
C SER A 73 -17.88 -6.11 6.87
N HIS A 74 -17.75 -7.23 7.53
CA HIS A 74 -16.50 -7.98 7.66
C HIS A 74 -16.77 -9.45 8.01
N THR A 75 -15.75 -10.30 7.84
CA THR A 75 -15.84 -11.69 8.29
C THR A 75 -15.74 -11.81 9.81
N THR A 76 -16.36 -12.85 10.35
CA THR A 76 -16.15 -13.31 11.73
C THR A 76 -15.40 -14.63 11.81
N ASP A 77 -15.04 -15.22 10.66
CA ASP A 77 -14.24 -16.45 10.58
C ASP A 77 -12.76 -16.09 10.64
N VAL A 78 -12.20 -16.11 11.84
CA VAL A 78 -10.84 -15.66 12.13
C VAL A 78 -9.98 -16.82 12.62
N LEU A 79 -8.84 -16.99 11.97
CA LEU A 79 -7.76 -17.87 12.38
C LEU A 79 -6.67 -17.03 13.06
N TRP A 80 -6.46 -17.27 14.35
CA TRP A 80 -5.39 -16.63 15.14
C TRP A 80 -4.05 -17.34 14.89
N ASP A 81 -3.65 -17.38 13.62
CA ASP A 81 -2.46 -18.10 13.15
C ASP A 81 -2.09 -17.56 11.76
N LEU A 82 -0.91 -16.97 11.63
CA LEU A 82 -0.40 -16.41 10.37
C LEU A 82 0.37 -17.44 9.51
N SER A 83 0.44 -18.71 9.94
CA SER A 83 1.13 -19.74 9.19
C SER A 83 0.58 -19.87 7.77
N HIS A 84 1.45 -19.77 6.76
CA HIS A 84 1.09 -19.97 5.34
C HIS A 84 0.52 -21.37 5.09
N ALA A 85 0.87 -22.38 5.90
CA ALA A 85 0.27 -23.72 5.81
C ALA A 85 -1.26 -23.74 5.94
N ARG A 86 -1.84 -22.71 6.58
CA ARG A 86 -3.31 -22.57 6.65
C ARG A 86 -3.92 -22.26 5.29
N LEU A 87 -3.25 -21.56 4.41
CA LEU A 87 -3.73 -21.26 3.06
C LEU A 87 -4.04 -22.57 2.28
N ALA A 88 -3.26 -23.62 2.50
CA ALA A 88 -3.49 -24.92 1.86
C ALA A 88 -4.76 -25.63 2.34
N GLN A 89 -5.27 -25.27 3.52
CA GLN A 89 -6.47 -25.89 4.09
C GLN A 89 -7.77 -25.35 3.48
N TYR A 90 -7.69 -24.28 2.68
CA TYR A 90 -8.82 -23.63 2.04
C TYR A 90 -8.68 -23.63 0.50
N PRO A 91 -8.64 -24.82 -0.15
CA PRO A 91 -8.34 -24.93 -1.58
C PRO A 91 -9.38 -24.24 -2.47
N ASP A 92 -10.63 -24.11 -1.98
CA ASP A 92 -11.75 -23.48 -2.70
C ASP A 92 -11.85 -21.97 -2.48
N HIS A 93 -10.89 -21.36 -1.75
CA HIS A 93 -10.84 -19.91 -1.52
C HIS A 93 -9.74 -19.29 -2.36
N ASP A 94 -10.01 -18.12 -2.94
CA ASP A 94 -8.97 -17.29 -3.53
C ASP A 94 -8.02 -16.77 -2.45
N VAL A 95 -6.75 -16.75 -2.77
CA VAL A 95 -5.73 -16.24 -1.85
C VAL A 95 -5.62 -14.73 -1.99
N SER A 96 -5.79 -14.02 -0.87
CA SER A 96 -5.49 -12.61 -0.74
C SER A 96 -4.34 -12.44 0.26
N VAL A 97 -3.19 -11.99 -0.24
CA VAL A 97 -1.98 -11.83 0.56
C VAL A 97 -1.43 -10.42 0.40
N PHE A 98 -0.70 -9.95 1.40
CA PHE A 98 -0.07 -8.63 1.32
C PHE A 98 0.94 -8.56 0.17
N PHE A 99 1.80 -9.56 0.10
CA PHE A 99 2.86 -9.75 -0.89
C PHE A 99 2.85 -11.22 -1.31
N PHE A 100 3.01 -11.52 -2.59
CA PHE A 100 3.12 -12.91 -3.04
C PHE A 100 4.59 -13.26 -3.22
N GLY A 101 5.13 -13.92 -2.22
CA GLY A 101 6.54 -14.32 -2.16
C GLY A 101 6.74 -15.84 -2.18
N PRO A 102 7.95 -16.30 -1.86
CA PRO A 102 8.29 -17.73 -1.84
C PRO A 102 7.43 -18.56 -0.88
N ASP A 103 7.04 -18.01 0.27
CA ASP A 103 6.27 -18.74 1.27
C ASP A 103 4.82 -18.97 0.82
N GLU A 104 4.19 -17.97 0.20
CA GLU A 104 2.87 -18.09 -0.42
C GLU A 104 2.92 -19.07 -1.59
N HIS A 105 3.95 -18.94 -2.43
CA HIS A 105 4.17 -19.81 -3.58
C HIS A 105 4.35 -21.29 -3.15
N ALA A 106 5.06 -21.56 -2.07
CA ALA A 106 5.29 -22.92 -1.59
C ALA A 106 3.98 -23.66 -1.25
N VAL A 107 2.95 -22.94 -0.84
CA VAL A 107 1.63 -23.52 -0.46
C VAL A 107 0.54 -23.29 -1.50
N ARG A 108 0.68 -22.29 -2.34
CA ARG A 108 -0.20 -21.94 -3.47
C ARG A 108 0.63 -21.66 -4.72
N PRO A 109 1.14 -22.69 -5.40
CA PRO A 109 2.07 -22.54 -6.51
C PRO A 109 1.53 -21.67 -7.64
N ASN A 110 2.27 -20.61 -7.99
CA ASN A 110 2.04 -19.76 -9.16
C ASN A 110 3.36 -19.09 -9.57
N GLU A 111 4.16 -19.78 -10.40
CA GLU A 111 5.48 -19.33 -10.86
C GLU A 111 5.40 -17.95 -11.50
N ARG A 112 4.43 -17.74 -12.40
CA ARG A 112 4.34 -16.48 -13.14
C ARG A 112 4.08 -15.29 -12.22
N TRP A 113 3.24 -15.47 -11.20
CA TRP A 113 2.98 -14.40 -10.24
C TRP A 113 4.22 -14.12 -9.39
N LEU A 114 4.89 -15.18 -8.89
CA LEU A 114 6.11 -15.06 -8.10
C LEU A 114 7.20 -14.32 -8.88
N ASP A 115 7.49 -14.77 -10.10
CA ASP A 115 8.52 -14.18 -10.97
C ASP A 115 8.22 -12.72 -11.31
N THR A 116 6.95 -12.41 -11.60
CA THR A 116 6.52 -11.04 -11.91
C THR A 116 6.72 -10.12 -10.71
N VAL A 117 6.30 -10.55 -9.51
CA VAL A 117 6.47 -9.76 -8.27
C VAL A 117 7.95 -9.57 -7.97
N ALA A 118 8.76 -10.62 -8.02
CA ALA A 118 10.20 -10.55 -7.78
C ALA A 118 10.90 -9.59 -8.76
N ALA A 119 10.56 -9.66 -10.04
CA ALA A 119 11.15 -8.82 -11.07
C ALA A 119 10.80 -7.34 -10.87
N ILE A 120 9.51 -7.00 -10.79
CA ILE A 120 9.08 -5.59 -10.78
C ILE A 120 9.28 -4.91 -9.42
N ASN A 121 9.48 -5.67 -8.35
CA ASN A 121 9.86 -5.12 -7.05
C ASN A 121 11.27 -4.51 -7.06
N SER A 122 12.09 -4.83 -8.07
CA SER A 122 13.38 -4.18 -8.34
C SER A 122 13.15 -2.84 -9.04
N LYS A 123 13.64 -1.75 -8.45
CA LYS A 123 13.60 -0.42 -9.05
C LYS A 123 14.37 -0.35 -10.39
N ASN A 124 15.45 -1.13 -10.53
CA ASN A 124 16.21 -1.20 -11.79
C ASN A 124 15.36 -1.85 -12.90
N THR A 125 14.75 -2.99 -12.61
CA THR A 125 13.84 -3.65 -13.56
C THR A 125 12.63 -2.77 -13.90
N PHE A 126 12.11 -2.03 -12.91
CA PHE A 126 11.04 -1.06 -13.14
C PHE A 126 11.46 0.00 -14.19
N MET A 127 12.68 0.55 -14.09
CA MET A 127 13.18 1.52 -15.06
C MET A 127 13.37 0.91 -16.45
N ASP A 128 13.84 -0.34 -16.55
CA ASP A 128 13.98 -1.04 -17.81
C ASP A 128 12.63 -1.26 -18.50
N VAL A 129 11.61 -1.67 -17.75
CA VAL A 129 10.25 -1.86 -18.27
C VAL A 129 9.63 -0.52 -18.66
N ALA A 130 9.82 0.53 -17.85
CA ALA A 130 9.36 1.88 -18.16
C ALA A 130 9.94 2.40 -19.49
N ALA A 131 11.25 2.18 -19.71
CA ALA A 131 11.91 2.56 -20.95
C ALA A 131 11.35 1.76 -22.17
N GLN A 132 11.13 0.46 -22.03
CA GLN A 132 10.54 -0.39 -23.07
C GLN A 132 9.12 0.04 -23.47
N LEU A 133 8.34 0.52 -22.51
CA LEU A 133 6.93 0.89 -22.69
C LEU A 133 6.75 2.40 -22.88
N ALA A 134 7.82 3.17 -22.95
CA ALA A 134 7.83 4.63 -23.06
C ALA A 134 7.03 5.32 -21.93
N VAL A 135 7.05 4.77 -20.73
CA VAL A 135 6.48 5.37 -19.53
C VAL A 135 7.43 6.42 -18.97
N PRO A 136 6.99 7.67 -18.76
CA PRO A 136 7.84 8.72 -18.23
C PRO A 136 8.30 8.41 -16.80
N VAL A 137 9.61 8.54 -16.58
CA VAL A 137 10.27 8.35 -15.28
C VAL A 137 11.31 9.47 -15.06
N PRO A 138 11.73 9.75 -13.82
CA PRO A 138 12.87 10.65 -13.58
C PRO A 138 14.14 10.13 -14.24
N LEU A 139 15.06 11.02 -14.62
CA LEU A 139 16.38 10.60 -15.11
C LEU A 139 17.04 9.67 -14.10
N THR A 140 17.30 8.44 -14.52
CA THR A 140 17.77 7.36 -13.67
C THR A 140 18.90 6.58 -14.36
N ILE A 141 19.95 6.29 -13.60
CA ILE A 141 21.09 5.50 -14.03
C ILE A 141 21.15 4.24 -13.15
N PRO A 142 20.73 3.07 -13.64
CA PRO A 142 20.79 1.83 -12.88
C PRO A 142 22.19 1.21 -12.92
N PHE A 143 22.59 0.56 -11.81
CA PHE A 143 23.83 -0.18 -11.68
C PHE A 143 23.53 -1.58 -11.15
N ALA A 144 24.16 -2.58 -11.74
CA ALA A 144 24.03 -3.97 -11.30
C ALA A 144 24.62 -4.19 -9.90
N THR A 145 25.64 -3.41 -9.55
CA THR A 145 26.29 -3.41 -8.22
C THR A 145 26.81 -2.01 -7.88
N VAL A 146 26.99 -1.73 -6.61
CA VAL A 146 27.62 -0.48 -6.14
C VAL A 146 29.03 -0.34 -6.72
N ASP A 147 29.80 -1.43 -6.77
CA ASP A 147 31.18 -1.45 -7.32
C ASP A 147 31.25 -1.12 -8.83
N ALA A 148 30.12 -1.17 -9.53
CA ALA A 148 30.08 -0.78 -10.93
C ALA A 148 30.04 0.74 -11.15
N ILE A 149 29.81 1.54 -10.09
CA ILE A 149 29.77 3.00 -10.17
C ILE A 149 31.21 3.53 -10.34
N THR A 150 31.46 4.17 -11.46
CA THR A 150 32.77 4.76 -11.77
C THR A 150 32.87 6.22 -11.37
N GLU A 151 34.09 6.78 -11.35
CA GLU A 151 34.32 8.22 -11.16
C GLU A 151 33.61 9.06 -12.23
N ALA A 152 33.49 8.56 -13.45
CA ALA A 152 32.80 9.24 -14.54
C ALA A 152 31.28 9.28 -14.28
N ASP A 153 30.70 8.24 -13.69
CA ASP A 153 29.29 8.18 -13.34
C ASP A 153 28.96 9.15 -12.20
N ILE A 154 29.86 9.25 -11.21
CA ILE A 154 29.72 10.23 -10.11
C ILE A 154 29.76 11.67 -10.65
N ALA A 155 30.74 11.96 -11.55
CA ALA A 155 30.85 13.28 -12.15
C ALA A 155 29.66 13.65 -13.07
N ALA A 156 28.98 12.65 -13.64
CA ALA A 156 27.81 12.82 -14.51
C ALA A 156 26.49 12.72 -13.77
N ALA A 157 26.47 12.47 -12.45
CA ALA A 157 25.27 12.30 -11.67
C ALA A 157 24.37 13.57 -11.71
N PRO A 158 23.04 13.41 -11.83
CA PRO A 158 22.11 14.52 -11.99
C PRO A 158 21.77 15.18 -10.63
N PHE A 159 22.72 15.88 -10.04
CA PHE A 159 22.53 16.51 -8.72
C PHE A 159 21.50 17.64 -8.69
N PRO A 160 20.69 17.76 -7.62
CA PRO A 160 20.56 16.80 -6.52
C PRO A 160 19.96 15.47 -6.98
N CYS A 161 20.43 14.35 -6.40
CA CYS A 161 19.97 13.02 -6.76
C CYS A 161 19.76 12.13 -5.53
N TYR A 162 19.17 10.97 -5.76
CA TYR A 162 19.08 9.90 -4.78
C TYR A 162 19.90 8.70 -5.22
N LEU A 163 20.72 8.15 -4.32
CA LEU A 163 21.24 6.79 -4.43
C LEU A 163 20.26 5.85 -3.73
N LYS A 164 19.73 4.88 -4.46
CA LYS A 164 18.68 3.96 -3.96
C LYS A 164 19.09 2.51 -4.18
N ALA A 165 18.92 1.65 -3.18
CA ALA A 165 18.97 0.22 -3.40
C ALA A 165 17.87 -0.19 -4.39
N ALA A 166 18.19 -1.11 -5.32
CA ALA A 166 17.23 -1.60 -6.32
C ALA A 166 16.00 -2.26 -5.65
N VAL A 167 16.22 -2.96 -4.54
CA VAL A 167 15.15 -3.49 -3.68
C VAL A 167 15.29 -2.85 -2.31
N SER A 168 14.26 -2.15 -1.87
CA SER A 168 14.24 -1.50 -0.56
C SER A 168 12.82 -1.48 0.00
N VAL A 169 12.71 -1.38 1.32
CA VAL A 169 11.44 -1.34 2.04
C VAL A 169 11.46 -0.14 2.99
N SER A 170 10.36 0.60 3.02
CA SER A 170 10.14 1.70 3.99
C SER A 170 11.23 2.77 3.99
N GLY A 171 11.82 3.07 2.84
CA GLY A 171 12.86 4.11 2.70
C GLY A 171 14.27 3.70 3.17
N VAL A 172 14.46 2.48 3.63
CA VAL A 172 15.81 1.97 3.99
C VAL A 172 16.64 1.81 2.71
N GLY A 173 17.91 2.31 2.75
CA GLY A 173 18.78 2.26 1.55
C GLY A 173 18.40 3.31 0.49
N ILE A 174 17.85 4.45 0.90
CA ILE A 174 17.60 5.63 0.05
C ILE A 174 18.36 6.82 0.66
N HIS A 175 19.30 7.37 -0.09
CA HIS A 175 20.16 8.49 0.35
C HIS A 175 20.03 9.64 -0.64
N ARG A 176 19.60 10.81 -0.14
CA ARG A 176 19.65 12.05 -0.90
C ARG A 176 21.08 12.55 -0.94
N CYS A 177 21.55 12.96 -2.11
CA CYS A 177 22.89 13.47 -2.36
C CYS A 177 22.79 14.83 -3.06
N ALA A 178 23.25 15.87 -2.41
CA ALA A 178 23.24 17.23 -2.97
C ALA A 178 24.41 17.42 -3.95
N ASP A 179 25.49 16.68 -3.76
CA ASP A 179 26.72 16.77 -4.54
C ASP A 179 27.49 15.44 -4.60
N ASP A 180 28.65 15.45 -5.25
CA ASP A 180 29.51 14.27 -5.42
C ASP A 180 30.10 13.78 -4.09
N ALA A 181 30.36 14.63 -3.13
CA ALA A 181 30.89 14.23 -1.83
C ALA A 181 29.86 13.43 -1.04
N GLU A 182 28.60 13.89 -1.03
CA GLU A 182 27.48 13.15 -0.40
C GLU A 182 27.20 11.83 -1.13
N LEU A 183 27.28 11.80 -2.46
CA LEU A 183 27.09 10.56 -3.23
C LEU A 183 28.16 9.52 -2.90
N ARG A 184 29.45 9.94 -2.80
CA ARG A 184 30.54 9.04 -2.36
C ARG A 184 30.31 8.50 -0.95
N ALA A 185 29.88 9.37 -0.03
CA ALA A 185 29.56 8.95 1.33
C ALA A 185 28.40 7.95 1.37
N ALA A 186 27.37 8.15 0.54
CA ALA A 186 26.25 7.23 0.40
C ALA A 186 26.66 5.87 -0.19
N ILE A 187 27.49 5.86 -1.24
CA ILE A 187 28.07 4.65 -1.85
C ILE A 187 28.74 3.79 -0.78
N GLY A 188 29.52 4.41 0.11
CA GLY A 188 30.22 3.71 1.18
C GLY A 188 29.31 3.06 2.25
N GLN A 189 28.00 3.27 2.21
CA GLN A 189 27.03 2.67 3.13
C GLN A 189 26.44 1.35 2.61
N PHE A 190 26.68 1.01 1.35
CA PHE A 190 26.17 -0.22 0.75
C PHE A 190 27.27 -1.30 0.68
N SER A 191 26.84 -2.56 0.68
CA SER A 191 27.72 -3.66 0.31
C SER A 191 28.09 -3.56 -1.18
N PRO A 192 29.33 -3.90 -1.56
CA PRO A 192 29.84 -3.75 -2.91
C PRO A 192 28.97 -4.38 -4.01
N ASP A 193 28.34 -5.50 -3.72
CA ASP A 193 27.50 -6.30 -4.60
C ASP A 193 26.03 -5.86 -4.63
N THR A 194 25.65 -4.82 -3.89
CA THR A 194 24.27 -4.33 -3.84
C THR A 194 23.87 -3.68 -5.16
N PRO A 195 22.78 -4.13 -5.83
CA PRO A 195 22.22 -3.40 -6.97
C PRO A 195 21.62 -2.06 -6.52
N VAL A 196 21.96 -0.99 -7.23
CA VAL A 196 21.52 0.37 -6.92
C VAL A 196 21.13 1.16 -8.16
N GLN A 197 20.52 2.33 -7.94
CA GLN A 197 20.34 3.33 -9.00
C GLN A 197 20.64 4.73 -8.47
N ILE A 198 21.17 5.60 -9.33
CA ILE A 198 21.26 7.04 -9.14
C ILE A 198 20.09 7.67 -9.88
N GLN A 199 19.20 8.35 -9.16
CA GLN A 199 18.00 8.95 -9.73
C GLN A 199 17.96 10.45 -9.41
N GLN A 200 17.71 11.27 -10.43
CA GLN A 200 17.51 12.72 -10.26
C GLN A 200 16.43 13.00 -9.21
N GLU A 201 16.66 13.96 -8.35
CA GLU A 201 15.64 14.44 -7.42
C GLU A 201 14.47 15.04 -8.17
N VAL A 202 13.28 14.60 -7.82
CA VAL A 202 12.02 15.20 -8.29
C VAL A 202 11.52 16.13 -7.21
N VAL A 203 11.48 17.43 -7.50
CA VAL A 203 11.01 18.44 -6.56
C VAL A 203 9.51 18.64 -6.78
N THR A 204 8.71 18.08 -5.90
CA THR A 204 7.26 18.21 -5.89
C THR A 204 6.71 17.92 -4.49
N ASP A 205 5.54 18.47 -4.17
CA ASP A 205 4.76 18.16 -2.98
C ASP A 205 3.59 17.21 -3.29
N VAL A 206 3.46 16.78 -4.56
CA VAL A 206 2.35 15.93 -5.03
C VAL A 206 2.86 14.60 -5.51
N PHE A 207 2.66 13.58 -4.69
CA PHE A 207 2.87 12.19 -5.06
C PHE A 207 1.54 11.45 -5.05
N LEU A 208 1.27 10.73 -6.12
CA LEU A 208 0.08 9.93 -6.30
C LEU A 208 0.40 8.45 -6.04
N ASN A 209 -0.59 7.71 -5.57
CA ASN A 209 -0.58 6.25 -5.55
C ASN A 209 -1.73 5.77 -6.43
N LEU A 210 -1.38 5.25 -7.61
CA LEU A 210 -2.33 4.74 -8.61
C LEU A 210 -2.44 3.23 -8.46
N GLN A 211 -3.55 2.77 -7.90
CA GLN A 211 -3.80 1.37 -7.61
C GLN A 211 -4.54 0.69 -8.75
N PHE A 212 -4.09 -0.52 -9.07
CA PHE A 212 -4.73 -1.45 -10.00
C PHE A 212 -5.07 -2.75 -9.29
N ASP A 213 -6.02 -3.47 -9.86
CA ASP A 213 -6.36 -4.83 -9.44
C ASP A 213 -6.36 -5.74 -10.67
N SER A 214 -5.61 -6.85 -10.59
CA SER A 214 -5.45 -7.83 -11.67
C SER A 214 -6.05 -9.17 -11.26
N ASP A 215 -6.95 -9.69 -12.09
CA ASP A 215 -7.56 -11.02 -11.93
C ASP A 215 -7.48 -11.86 -13.21
N ALA A 216 -8.26 -12.92 -13.30
CA ALA A 216 -8.31 -13.78 -14.48
C ALA A 216 -8.94 -13.09 -15.72
N HIS A 217 -9.64 -12.00 -15.54
CA HIS A 217 -10.39 -11.29 -16.61
C HIS A 217 -9.65 -10.08 -17.15
N GLY A 218 -8.62 -9.60 -16.45
CA GLY A 218 -7.84 -8.45 -16.86
C GLY A 218 -7.29 -7.63 -15.70
N VAL A 219 -6.76 -6.46 -16.03
CA VAL A 219 -6.34 -5.45 -15.06
C VAL A 219 -7.33 -4.29 -15.07
N ARG A 220 -7.66 -3.77 -13.89
CA ARG A 220 -8.61 -2.67 -13.70
C ARG A 220 -7.97 -1.56 -12.89
N ARG A 221 -8.27 -0.32 -13.25
CA ARG A 221 -8.01 0.86 -12.41
C ARG A 221 -8.83 0.69 -11.13
N HIS A 222 -8.19 0.80 -9.98
CA HIS A 222 -8.84 0.55 -8.69
C HIS A 222 -9.09 1.84 -7.91
N ALA A 223 -8.04 2.60 -7.62
CA ALA A 223 -8.13 3.89 -6.94
C ALA A 223 -6.90 4.77 -7.21
N ALA A 224 -7.12 6.08 -7.28
CA ALA A 224 -6.06 7.08 -7.26
C ALA A 224 -6.14 7.85 -5.94
N THR A 225 -5.05 7.87 -5.18
CA THR A 225 -4.93 8.63 -3.95
C THR A 225 -3.70 9.52 -3.98
N GLU A 226 -3.71 10.58 -3.21
CA GLU A 226 -2.56 11.45 -3.03
C GLU A 226 -1.86 11.09 -1.73
N GLN A 227 -0.54 10.94 -1.77
CA GLN A 227 0.25 10.60 -0.59
C GLN A 227 0.38 11.79 0.35
N VAL A 228 0.29 11.52 1.65
CA VAL A 228 0.65 12.46 2.71
C VAL A 228 2.04 12.08 3.19
N LEU A 229 3.01 12.96 2.94
CA LEU A 229 4.41 12.73 3.25
C LEU A 229 4.89 13.65 4.36
N GLU A 230 5.83 13.20 5.17
CA GLU A 230 6.67 14.01 6.05
C GLU A 230 8.12 13.78 5.63
N GLY A 231 8.69 14.76 4.91
CA GLY A 231 9.92 14.53 4.15
C GLY A 231 9.70 13.42 3.12
N CYS A 232 10.53 12.37 3.16
CA CYS A 232 10.37 11.19 2.29
C CYS A 232 9.57 10.04 2.96
N VAL A 233 9.00 10.26 4.16
CA VAL A 233 8.31 9.22 4.92
C VAL A 233 6.80 9.28 4.67
N HIS A 234 6.24 8.18 4.19
CA HIS A 234 4.81 8.05 3.99
C HIS A 234 4.06 8.03 5.32
N GLN A 235 3.16 8.98 5.53
CA GLN A 235 2.30 9.12 6.72
C GLN A 235 0.86 8.69 6.46
N GLY A 236 0.43 8.70 5.21
CA GLY A 236 -0.94 8.38 4.85
C GLY A 236 -1.32 8.74 3.42
N ASN A 237 -2.60 8.74 3.14
CA ASN A 237 -3.15 9.07 1.83
C ASN A 237 -4.44 9.89 1.99
N ARG A 238 -4.75 10.69 0.97
CA ARG A 238 -6.04 11.39 0.85
C ARG A 238 -6.74 11.05 -0.46
N HIS A 239 -8.05 11.17 -0.46
CA HIS A 239 -8.91 11.04 -1.63
C HIS A 239 -10.02 12.12 -1.60
N PRO A 240 -10.37 12.69 -2.74
CA PRO A 240 -9.82 12.42 -4.08
C PRO A 240 -8.40 12.96 -4.23
N ALA A 241 -7.63 12.34 -5.13
CA ALA A 241 -6.37 12.90 -5.58
C ALA A 241 -6.63 14.09 -6.52
N ARG A 242 -5.73 15.09 -6.52
CA ARG A 242 -5.80 16.25 -7.43
C ARG A 242 -5.71 15.83 -8.90
N HIS A 243 -4.97 14.76 -9.19
CA HIS A 243 -4.75 14.23 -10.52
C HIS A 243 -4.98 12.71 -10.56
N THR A 244 -5.40 12.21 -11.72
CA THR A 244 -5.61 10.77 -11.95
C THR A 244 -5.02 10.34 -13.31
N PRO A 245 -3.69 10.44 -13.49
CA PRO A 245 -3.04 10.21 -14.78
C PRO A 245 -2.89 8.72 -15.09
N TRP A 246 -3.99 7.99 -15.17
CA TRP A 246 -3.99 6.55 -15.39
C TRP A 246 -3.19 6.13 -16.61
N ASP A 247 -3.33 6.88 -17.71
CA ASP A 247 -2.73 6.58 -19.00
C ASP A 247 -1.19 6.63 -18.95
N SER A 248 -0.61 7.34 -17.96
CA SER A 248 0.83 7.42 -17.81
C SER A 248 1.48 6.11 -17.36
N VAL A 249 0.73 5.23 -16.66
CA VAL A 249 1.24 3.96 -16.12
C VAL A 249 0.45 2.73 -16.58
N GLU A 250 -0.66 2.93 -17.29
CA GLU A 250 -1.51 1.81 -17.76
C GLU A 250 -0.78 0.81 -18.66
N PRO A 251 0.18 1.23 -19.54
CA PRO A 251 0.99 0.26 -20.29
C PRO A 251 1.76 -0.70 -19.39
N MET A 252 2.29 -0.21 -18.26
CA MET A 252 2.97 -1.08 -17.28
C MET A 252 1.99 -1.97 -16.53
N ALA A 253 0.81 -1.46 -16.18
CA ALA A 253 -0.23 -2.26 -15.53
C ALA A 253 -0.68 -3.42 -16.41
N GLN A 254 -0.87 -3.17 -17.71
CA GLN A 254 -1.22 -4.20 -18.68
C GLN A 254 -0.07 -5.22 -18.83
N TRP A 255 1.16 -4.73 -18.96
CA TRP A 255 2.34 -5.61 -19.02
C TRP A 255 2.43 -6.52 -17.80
N LEU A 256 2.25 -5.98 -16.58
CA LEU A 256 2.26 -6.77 -15.33
C LEU A 256 1.20 -7.87 -15.34
N HIS A 257 -0.02 -7.55 -15.77
CA HIS A 257 -1.09 -8.53 -15.92
C HIS A 257 -0.70 -9.66 -16.88
N GLU A 258 -0.14 -9.32 -18.03
CA GLU A 258 0.33 -10.26 -19.06
C GLU A 258 1.49 -11.13 -18.57
N GLN A 259 2.37 -10.61 -17.70
CA GLN A 259 3.43 -11.40 -17.06
C GLN A 259 2.87 -12.34 -15.99
N GLY A 260 1.71 -12.10 -15.42
CA GLY A 260 1.08 -13.00 -14.46
C GLY A 260 0.77 -12.37 -13.11
N MET A 261 0.90 -11.03 -12.98
CA MET A 261 0.49 -10.31 -11.76
C MET A 261 -0.95 -10.62 -11.41
N ARG A 262 -1.23 -10.81 -10.13
CA ARG A 262 -2.57 -11.00 -9.56
C ARG A 262 -2.75 -10.15 -8.31
N GLY A 263 -4.02 -9.79 -8.04
CA GLY A 263 -4.39 -8.96 -6.90
C GLY A 263 -4.05 -7.49 -7.08
N VAL A 264 -4.03 -6.78 -5.96
CA VAL A 264 -3.78 -5.32 -5.91
C VAL A 264 -2.29 -5.01 -6.02
N PHE A 265 -1.97 -4.04 -6.86
CA PHE A 265 -0.65 -3.41 -6.95
C PHE A 265 -0.80 -1.93 -7.26
N ALA A 266 0.27 -1.15 -7.10
CA ALA A 266 0.20 0.28 -7.32
C ALA A 266 1.49 0.86 -7.88
N PHE A 267 1.35 1.99 -8.58
CA PHE A 267 2.46 2.85 -8.98
C PHE A 267 2.47 4.12 -8.15
N ASP A 268 3.64 4.50 -7.68
CA ASP A 268 3.87 5.82 -7.13
C ASP A 268 4.30 6.75 -8.25
N VAL A 269 3.60 7.90 -8.38
CA VAL A 269 3.77 8.85 -9.49
C VAL A 269 3.97 10.24 -8.93
N ALA A 270 5.05 10.89 -9.29
CA ALA A 270 5.30 12.30 -8.99
C ALA A 270 4.60 13.20 -10.00
N VAL A 271 4.00 14.30 -9.53
CA VAL A 271 3.43 15.33 -10.39
C VAL A 271 4.39 16.51 -10.40
N VAL A 272 4.93 16.86 -11.55
CA VAL A 272 5.89 17.96 -11.71
C VAL A 272 5.34 19.01 -12.67
N GLY A 273 5.92 20.21 -12.66
CA GLY A 273 5.44 21.34 -13.45
C GLY A 273 4.34 22.13 -12.73
N ASP A 274 3.57 22.89 -13.47
CA ASP A 274 2.48 23.69 -12.93
C ASP A 274 1.11 23.03 -13.20
N ASP A 275 0.08 23.49 -12.51
CA ASP A 275 -1.28 22.92 -12.62
C ASP A 275 -1.89 23.02 -14.02
N THR A 276 -1.32 23.86 -14.92
CA THR A 276 -1.83 24.03 -16.28
C THR A 276 -1.23 23.06 -17.27
N ALA A 277 -0.05 22.52 -16.97
CA ALA A 277 0.65 21.54 -17.80
C ALA A 277 1.46 20.56 -16.90
N PRO A 278 0.77 19.75 -16.08
CA PRO A 278 1.45 18.81 -15.20
C PRO A 278 2.10 17.69 -16.01
N GLU A 279 3.31 17.32 -15.61
CA GLU A 279 3.99 16.12 -16.08
C GLU A 279 3.92 15.04 -14.99
N PHE A 280 3.80 13.79 -15.40
CA PHE A 280 3.62 12.65 -14.50
C PHE A 280 4.78 11.69 -14.67
N LEU A 281 5.58 11.53 -13.62
CA LEU A 281 6.76 10.67 -13.62
C LEU A 281 6.53 9.48 -12.71
N ALA A 282 6.55 8.27 -13.26
CA ALA A 282 6.44 7.06 -12.47
C ALA A 282 7.75 6.81 -11.69
N ILE A 283 7.63 6.60 -10.37
CA ILE A 283 8.77 6.49 -9.47
C ILE A 283 9.12 5.04 -9.16
N GLU A 284 8.09 4.24 -8.82
CA GLU A 284 8.24 2.82 -8.50
C GLU A 284 6.90 2.07 -8.63
N CYS A 285 6.99 0.75 -8.73
CA CYS A 285 5.86 -0.15 -8.58
C CYS A 285 5.89 -0.81 -7.20
N ASN A 286 4.75 -0.83 -6.54
CA ASN A 286 4.48 -1.65 -5.37
C ASN A 286 3.66 -2.88 -5.82
N PRO A 287 4.28 -4.05 -6.12
CA PRO A 287 3.58 -5.22 -6.64
C PRO A 287 2.84 -5.98 -5.52
N ARG A 288 2.13 -5.24 -4.69
CA ARG A 288 1.47 -5.70 -3.46
C ARG A 288 0.44 -4.70 -2.96
N TYR A 289 -0.30 -5.11 -1.95
CA TYR A 289 -1.01 -4.14 -1.12
C TYR A 289 -0.02 -3.13 -0.51
N ASN A 290 -0.49 -1.93 -0.23
CA ASN A 290 0.30 -0.86 0.36
C ASN A 290 -0.52 -0.07 1.38
N GLY A 291 0.05 1.01 1.91
CA GLY A 291 -0.61 1.83 2.93
C GLY A 291 -1.95 2.44 2.48
N ALA A 292 -2.09 2.74 1.19
CA ALA A 292 -3.31 3.30 0.61
C ALA A 292 -4.42 2.25 0.37
N SER A 293 -4.06 0.98 0.16
CA SER A 293 -5.02 -0.06 -0.25
C SER A 293 -6.11 -0.32 0.81
N TYR A 294 -5.75 -0.27 2.08
CA TYR A 294 -6.67 -0.56 3.19
C TYR A 294 -7.70 0.55 3.43
N PRO A 295 -7.31 1.82 3.57
CA PRO A 295 -8.28 2.90 3.69
C PRO A 295 -9.14 3.03 2.43
N THR A 296 -8.59 2.80 1.25
CA THR A 296 -9.35 2.77 -0.02
C THR A 296 -10.47 1.72 0.03
N ALA A 297 -10.16 0.49 0.42
CA ALA A 297 -11.15 -0.58 0.49
C ALA A 297 -12.26 -0.28 1.52
N VAL A 298 -11.90 0.25 2.70
CA VAL A 298 -12.86 0.67 3.72
C VAL A 298 -13.75 1.80 3.17
N ALA A 299 -13.16 2.80 2.53
CA ALA A 299 -13.90 3.91 1.92
C ALA A 299 -14.87 3.43 0.83
N HIS A 300 -14.44 2.53 -0.07
CA HIS A 300 -15.30 1.95 -1.10
C HIS A 300 -16.49 1.19 -0.48
N LYS A 301 -16.27 0.37 0.54
CA LYS A 301 -17.34 -0.38 1.21
C LYS A 301 -18.35 0.51 1.89
N LEU A 302 -17.92 1.62 2.46
CA LEU A 302 -18.79 2.61 3.12
C LEU A 302 -19.25 3.74 2.19
N ARG A 303 -18.82 3.73 0.92
CA ARG A 303 -19.14 4.75 -0.10
C ARG A 303 -18.74 6.15 0.33
N ILE A 304 -17.51 6.27 0.85
CA ILE A 304 -16.91 7.52 1.29
C ILE A 304 -16.07 8.08 0.14
N ASP A 305 -16.47 9.21 -0.41
CA ASP A 305 -15.81 9.83 -1.57
C ASP A 305 -14.69 10.79 -1.16
N VAL A 306 -14.73 11.35 0.06
CA VAL A 306 -13.74 12.32 0.53
C VAL A 306 -13.21 11.90 1.89
N TRP A 307 -11.90 11.62 1.94
CA TRP A 307 -11.25 11.12 3.15
C TRP A 307 -9.75 11.43 3.22
N LEU A 308 -9.25 11.47 4.46
CA LEU A 308 -7.84 11.49 4.82
C LEU A 308 -7.55 10.24 5.66
N ALA A 309 -6.55 9.42 5.29
CA ALA A 309 -6.04 8.35 6.13
C ALA A 309 -4.64 8.70 6.59
N LYS A 310 -4.39 8.62 7.91
CA LYS A 310 -3.10 9.02 8.50
C LYS A 310 -2.76 8.19 9.71
N ALA A 311 -1.45 8.00 9.94
CA ALA A 311 -0.93 7.32 11.12
C ALA A 311 -0.73 8.29 12.28
N TYR A 312 -1.07 7.84 13.49
CA TYR A 312 -0.92 8.60 14.73
C TYR A 312 -0.20 7.78 15.79
N HIS A 313 0.57 8.46 16.63
CA HIS A 313 1.15 7.89 17.85
C HIS A 313 0.26 8.18 19.04
N THR A 314 0.20 7.25 19.99
CA THR A 314 -0.63 7.37 21.19
C THR A 314 0.06 6.74 22.40
N GLY A 315 -0.33 7.22 23.60
CA GLY A 315 0.02 6.57 24.86
C GLY A 315 -0.74 5.28 25.15
N HIS A 316 -1.84 5.04 24.44
CA HIS A 316 -2.69 3.87 24.64
C HIS A 316 -2.06 2.59 24.08
N ARG A 317 -2.43 1.44 24.65
CA ARG A 317 -1.96 0.11 24.27
C ARG A 317 -3.12 -0.87 24.06
N SER A 318 -4.36 -0.37 23.97
CA SER A 318 -5.57 -1.11 23.64
C SER A 318 -6.57 -0.19 23.00
N LEU A 319 -7.36 -0.71 22.06
CA LEU A 319 -8.44 0.03 21.38
C LEU A 319 -9.52 0.47 22.35
N SER A 320 -9.76 -0.28 23.42
CA SER A 320 -10.74 0.07 24.44
C SER A 320 -10.41 1.36 25.21
N ALA A 321 -9.16 1.81 25.16
CA ALA A 321 -8.71 3.06 25.76
C ALA A 321 -8.87 4.27 24.83
N VAL A 322 -9.13 4.05 23.53
CA VAL A 322 -9.31 5.11 22.53
C VAL A 322 -10.80 5.51 22.52
N ASP A 323 -11.12 6.68 23.07
CA ASP A 323 -12.48 7.18 23.07
C ASP A 323 -12.86 7.84 21.73
N LEU A 324 -13.69 7.17 20.94
CA LEU A 324 -14.24 7.70 19.70
C LEU A 324 -15.65 8.29 19.86
N SER A 325 -16.18 8.45 21.07
CA SER A 325 -17.54 8.98 21.33
C SER A 325 -17.73 10.34 20.67
N GLY A 326 -18.74 10.48 19.82
CA GLY A 326 -19.08 11.72 19.10
C GLY A 326 -18.18 12.08 17.93
N ILE A 327 -17.10 11.28 17.64
CA ILE A 327 -16.23 11.44 16.48
C ILE A 327 -16.11 10.14 15.66
N GLU A 328 -16.65 9.02 16.14
CA GLU A 328 -16.76 7.77 15.37
C GLU A 328 -17.58 8.01 14.10
N TYR A 329 -17.24 7.33 13.00
CA TYR A 329 -17.95 7.47 11.74
C TYR A 329 -19.45 7.17 11.91
N ASP A 330 -20.28 8.10 11.45
CA ASP A 330 -21.73 7.96 11.43
C ASP A 330 -22.22 7.78 9.99
N PRO A 331 -22.78 6.61 9.63
CA PRO A 331 -23.33 6.37 8.29
C PRO A 331 -24.43 7.35 7.87
N ALA A 332 -25.13 7.97 8.83
CA ALA A 332 -26.20 8.93 8.53
C ALA A 332 -25.64 10.27 8.03
N THR A 333 -24.49 10.69 8.52
CA THR A 333 -23.82 11.93 8.09
C THR A 333 -22.73 11.70 7.05
N GLY A 334 -22.21 10.46 6.95
CA GLY A 334 -21.07 10.11 6.09
C GLY A 334 -19.73 10.67 6.58
N THR A 335 -19.66 11.10 7.87
CA THR A 335 -18.47 11.74 8.44
C THR A 335 -18.04 11.07 9.74
N GLY A 336 -16.76 11.18 10.08
CA GLY A 336 -16.21 10.65 11.33
C GLY A 336 -14.93 9.82 11.13
N ILE A 337 -14.49 9.17 12.21
CA ILE A 337 -13.22 8.44 12.29
C ILE A 337 -13.46 6.93 12.22
N ILE A 338 -12.65 6.25 11.41
CA ILE A 338 -12.68 4.82 11.23
C ILE A 338 -11.28 4.27 11.52
N LEU A 339 -11.20 3.24 12.36
CA LEU A 339 -9.95 2.51 12.63
C LEU A 339 -9.62 1.61 11.42
N VAL A 340 -8.47 1.79 10.79
CA VAL A 340 -8.05 1.01 9.62
C VAL A 340 -6.90 0.07 9.97
N ASN A 341 -5.72 0.59 10.31
CA ASN A 341 -4.63 -0.24 10.81
C ASN A 341 -4.59 -0.16 12.34
N TRP A 342 -5.39 -1.00 12.95
CA TRP A 342 -5.69 -0.98 14.38
C TRP A 342 -4.75 -1.84 15.23
N GLY A 343 -4.15 -2.89 14.66
CA GLY A 343 -3.31 -3.81 15.41
C GLY A 343 -2.10 -3.15 16.10
N PRO A 344 -1.38 -2.22 15.47
CA PRO A 344 -0.27 -1.52 16.09
C PRO A 344 -0.60 -0.67 17.31
N ILE A 345 -1.88 -0.59 17.75
CA ILE A 345 -2.24 0.03 19.03
C ILE A 345 -1.43 -0.57 20.17
N LEU A 346 -1.12 -1.87 20.13
CA LEU A 346 -0.35 -2.56 21.15
C LEU A 346 1.05 -1.96 21.38
N ILE A 347 1.55 -1.22 20.40
CA ILE A 347 2.82 -0.47 20.49
C ILE A 347 2.61 1.06 20.45
N GLY A 348 1.37 1.52 20.56
CA GLY A 348 1.03 2.94 20.59
C GLY A 348 1.00 3.62 19.23
N LYS A 349 0.53 2.91 18.21
CA LYS A 349 0.35 3.45 16.85
C LYS A 349 -0.99 3.03 16.28
N LEU A 350 -1.67 3.96 15.61
CA LEU A 350 -2.91 3.71 14.87
C LEU A 350 -2.83 4.35 13.49
N LEU A 351 -3.47 3.74 12.49
CA LEU A 351 -3.85 4.44 11.27
C LEU A 351 -5.36 4.48 11.22
N VAL A 352 -5.90 5.70 11.06
CA VAL A 352 -7.32 5.94 10.94
C VAL A 352 -7.65 6.56 9.58
N LEU A 353 -8.91 6.38 9.14
CA LEU A 353 -9.52 7.12 8.06
C LEU A 353 -10.45 8.16 8.67
N ILE A 354 -10.35 9.40 8.24
CA ILE A 354 -11.18 10.53 8.63
C ILE A 354 -12.05 10.89 7.43
N ALA A 355 -13.34 10.61 7.51
CA ALA A 355 -14.31 10.86 6.46
C ALA A 355 -14.91 12.26 6.58
N GLY A 356 -15.08 12.97 5.45
CA GLY A 356 -15.66 14.29 5.36
C GLY A 356 -14.81 15.24 4.51
N ASP A 357 -15.29 16.46 4.32
CA ASP A 357 -14.54 17.54 3.67
C ASP A 357 -13.33 17.99 4.51
N GLU A 358 -12.44 18.80 3.94
CA GLU A 358 -11.20 19.24 4.62
C GLU A 358 -11.46 19.93 5.96
N ALA A 359 -12.52 20.76 6.07
CA ALA A 359 -12.85 21.45 7.31
C ALA A 359 -13.31 20.45 8.39
N THR A 360 -14.11 19.46 8.01
CA THR A 360 -14.55 18.36 8.87
C THR A 360 -13.38 17.50 9.29
N GLN A 361 -12.49 17.14 8.35
CA GLN A 361 -11.28 16.37 8.62
C GLN A 361 -10.39 17.07 9.64
N ALA A 362 -10.10 18.36 9.44
CA ALA A 362 -9.26 19.15 10.36
C ALA A 362 -9.84 19.21 11.79
N ARG A 363 -11.14 19.42 11.93
CA ARG A 363 -11.83 19.41 13.22
C ARG A 363 -11.76 18.04 13.88
N LEU A 364 -12.09 16.97 13.15
CA LEU A 364 -12.06 15.60 13.67
C LEU A 364 -10.64 15.16 14.04
N GLU A 365 -9.62 15.55 13.27
CA GLU A 365 -8.22 15.28 13.57
C GLU A 365 -7.80 15.97 14.87
N GLN A 366 -8.19 17.24 15.06
CA GLN A 366 -7.89 17.95 16.29
C GLN A 366 -8.57 17.30 17.51
N ASP A 367 -9.85 16.91 17.39
CA ASP A 367 -10.58 16.20 18.45
C ASP A 367 -9.92 14.85 18.77
N LEU A 368 -9.49 14.09 17.73
CA LEU A 368 -8.78 12.82 17.90
C LEU A 368 -7.47 12.99 18.67
N LEU A 369 -6.66 13.97 18.29
CA LEU A 369 -5.36 14.24 18.93
C LEU A 369 -5.46 14.53 20.44
N THR A 370 -6.59 15.03 20.90
CA THR A 370 -6.84 15.23 22.36
C THR A 370 -7.14 13.93 23.12
N ARG A 371 -7.38 12.83 22.38
CA ARG A 371 -7.83 11.52 22.93
C ARG A 371 -6.80 10.42 22.76
N LEU A 372 -5.70 10.69 22.06
CA LEU A 372 -4.57 9.78 21.84
C LEU A 372 -3.42 10.03 22.82
#